data_119a680b146ed552d137f0039ae6b969
#
_entry.id   119a680b146ed552d137f0039ae6b969
#
_cell.length_a   1.000
_cell.length_b   1.000
_cell.length_c   1.000
_cell.angle_alpha   90.00
_cell.angle_beta   90.00
_cell.angle_gamma   90.00
#
_symmetry.space_group_name_H-M   'P 1'
#
loop_
_entity.id
_entity.type
_entity.pdbx_description
1 polymer ?
#
loop_
_entity_poly.entity_id
_entity_poly.type
_entity_poly.pdbx_seq_one_letter_code
_entity_poly.pdbx_strand_id
1 'polypeptide(L)'
;MSEEQKAEPSDFASVADFNSLYSSYTEARKGKRWKYAVCKYEANILENLMFIHFMLTSHKYRLSPYNCFIVKEPKERLIMYNSFRDKIVQHSLCDNVLEPVLSKTFIYDNYASQKGKGTHFGLDRLKLFMQKFYRQHGTDGWVLKCDVRKYFYRIDHDVLKSQLRRLIKDTDVLWLLDMIIDSTEGPGIPIGNHTSQWFAVLYLSGMDHMIKERLGIKFYGRYMDDFYLIHHDKEYLQYCLEEIRKFLVPLGLELNQKTAIFPLTQGIDFLGFRTYMTDTGKVIRKIRRDSKNRIRRKLKKFRHLLDEGRIDIETIIQSYSSWTGHAEHGNSYHLIRKTDDLFFSLFRKELEGITYGEITFRFARWRSRQVGEHEIQRDGDQVHRRSSGHNERPNETGH
;
A
#
# COMPACT_ATOMS: atom_id res chain seq x y z
N MET A 1 -2.06 -1.28 52.39
CA MET A 1 -2.42 -0.36 51.31
C MET A 1 -2.25 -1.16 50.01
N SER A 2 -3.36 -1.60 49.48
CA SER A 2 -3.41 -2.38 48.22
C SER A 2 -3.07 -1.45 47.07
N GLU A 3 -2.02 -1.80 46.30
CA GLU A 3 -1.76 -1.18 45.00
C GLU A 3 -2.97 -1.44 44.13
N GLU A 4 -3.71 -0.38 43.81
CA GLU A 4 -4.69 -0.39 42.73
C GLU A 4 -3.93 -0.72 41.44
N GLN A 5 -4.07 -1.95 40.95
CA GLN A 5 -3.71 -2.30 39.58
C GLN A 5 -4.50 -1.36 38.67
N LYS A 6 -3.83 -0.34 38.13
CA LYS A 6 -4.37 0.45 37.02
C LYS A 6 -4.64 -0.55 35.89
N ALA A 7 -5.92 -0.84 35.67
CA ALA A 7 -6.34 -1.61 34.49
C ALA A 7 -5.72 -0.94 33.26
N GLU A 8 -5.05 -1.71 32.41
CA GLU A 8 -4.59 -1.20 31.12
C GLU A 8 -5.82 -0.60 30.40
N PRO A 9 -5.69 0.62 29.82
CA PRO A 9 -6.79 1.23 29.11
C PRO A 9 -7.28 0.28 28.00
N SER A 10 -8.61 0.12 27.88
CA SER A 10 -9.16 -0.69 26.80
C SER A 10 -8.70 -0.16 25.45
N ASP A 11 -8.55 -1.04 24.46
CA ASP A 11 -8.18 -0.66 23.11
C ASP A 11 -9.10 0.43 22.54
N PHE A 12 -10.40 0.36 22.86
CA PHE A 12 -11.39 1.37 22.49
C PHE A 12 -11.14 2.74 23.14
N ALA A 13 -10.72 2.77 24.42
CA ALA A 13 -10.36 4.02 25.09
C ALA A 13 -9.25 4.76 24.32
N SER A 14 -8.27 4.01 23.77
CA SER A 14 -7.22 4.59 22.94
C SER A 14 -7.73 5.15 21.62
N VAL A 15 -8.74 4.51 21.01
CA VAL A 15 -9.38 5.01 19.77
C VAL A 15 -10.17 6.30 20.03
N ALA A 16 -10.88 6.37 21.15
CA ALA A 16 -11.72 7.51 21.51
C ALA A 16 -10.94 8.66 22.18
N ASP A 17 -9.69 8.43 22.61
CA ASP A 17 -8.86 9.43 23.28
C ASP A 17 -8.67 10.70 22.42
N PHE A 18 -8.74 11.87 23.08
CA PHE A 18 -8.64 13.16 22.40
C PHE A 18 -7.30 13.35 21.66
N ASN A 19 -6.17 12.94 22.27
CA ASN A 19 -4.85 13.08 21.64
C ASN A 19 -4.69 12.14 20.44
N SER A 20 -5.25 10.93 20.53
CA SER A 20 -5.31 9.98 19.42
C SER A 20 -6.15 10.52 18.26
N LEU A 21 -7.31 11.11 18.55
CA LEU A 21 -8.15 11.75 17.54
C LEU A 21 -7.47 12.98 16.92
N TYR A 22 -6.75 13.79 17.73
CA TYR A 22 -5.99 14.92 17.21
C TYR A 22 -4.83 14.48 16.32
N SER A 23 -4.09 13.44 16.71
CA SER A 23 -3.04 12.84 15.88
C SER A 23 -3.62 12.33 14.54
N SER A 24 -4.72 11.59 14.61
CA SER A 24 -5.43 11.06 13.44
C SER A 24 -5.97 12.16 12.52
N TYR A 25 -6.43 13.28 13.08
CA TYR A 25 -6.79 14.46 12.31
C TYR A 25 -5.57 15.02 11.57
N THR A 26 -4.41 15.13 12.23
CA THR A 26 -3.18 15.66 11.58
C THR A 26 -2.73 14.79 10.41
N GLU A 27 -2.85 13.46 10.52
CA GLU A 27 -2.58 12.54 9.43
C GLU A 27 -3.62 12.64 8.30
N ALA A 28 -4.92 12.64 8.65
CA ALA A 28 -6.01 12.69 7.68
C ALA A 28 -5.98 13.94 6.79
N ARG A 29 -5.51 15.09 7.31
CA ARG A 29 -5.42 16.37 6.59
C ARG A 29 -4.19 16.52 5.69
N LYS A 30 -3.15 15.69 5.84
CA LYS A 30 -1.90 15.80 5.07
C LYS A 30 -2.20 15.85 3.55
N GLY A 31 -1.66 16.86 2.87
CA GLY A 31 -1.88 17.11 1.45
C GLY A 31 -3.30 17.48 1.03
N LYS A 32 -4.22 17.77 1.99
CA LYS A 32 -5.64 18.06 1.72
C LYS A 32 -6.13 19.36 2.36
N ARG A 33 -5.25 20.18 2.95
CA ARG A 33 -5.62 21.43 3.64
C ARG A 33 -6.27 22.47 2.73
N TRP A 34 -6.08 22.39 1.43
CA TRP A 34 -6.73 23.22 0.43
C TRP A 34 -8.20 22.87 0.16
N LYS A 35 -8.66 21.69 0.64
CA LYS A 35 -10.05 21.25 0.42
C LYS A 35 -10.99 21.95 1.40
N TYR A 36 -12.06 22.55 0.86
CA TYR A 36 -13.07 23.25 1.65
C TYR A 36 -13.57 22.47 2.87
N ALA A 37 -13.88 21.18 2.69
CA ALA A 37 -14.34 20.32 3.78
C ALA A 37 -13.32 20.19 4.94
N VAL A 38 -12.02 20.22 4.64
CA VAL A 38 -10.96 20.21 5.65
C VAL A 38 -10.84 21.56 6.32
N CYS A 39 -10.81 22.68 5.55
CA CYS A 39 -10.76 24.03 6.11
C CYS A 39 -11.96 24.32 7.02
N LYS A 40 -13.18 23.93 6.59
CA LYS A 40 -14.39 24.08 7.40
C LYS A 40 -14.30 23.29 8.72
N TYR A 41 -13.72 22.09 8.68
CA TYR A 41 -13.53 21.26 9.87
C TYR A 41 -12.48 21.85 10.82
N GLU A 42 -11.41 22.40 10.28
CA GLU A 42 -10.31 23.04 11.03
C GLU A 42 -10.79 24.31 11.79
N ALA A 43 -11.77 25.04 11.28
CA ALA A 43 -12.26 26.27 11.90
C ALA A 43 -12.76 26.05 13.35
N ASN A 44 -13.31 24.88 13.67
CA ASN A 44 -13.81 24.52 15.00
C ASN A 44 -13.20 23.17 15.45
N ILE A 45 -11.89 23.01 15.32
CA ILE A 45 -11.22 21.71 15.48
C ILE A 45 -11.43 21.11 16.88
N LEU A 46 -11.31 21.90 17.93
CA LEU A 46 -11.44 21.41 19.31
C LEU A 46 -12.86 20.90 19.58
N GLU A 47 -13.87 21.69 19.24
CA GLU A 47 -15.27 21.30 19.39
C GLU A 47 -15.59 20.05 18.57
N ASN A 48 -15.12 19.98 17.34
CA ASN A 48 -15.32 18.84 16.46
C ASN A 48 -14.68 17.55 17.01
N LEU A 49 -13.48 17.63 17.58
CA LEU A 49 -12.82 16.47 18.18
C LEU A 49 -13.47 16.07 19.51
N MET A 50 -13.84 17.03 20.35
CA MET A 50 -14.59 16.76 21.57
C MET A 50 -15.95 16.11 21.27
N PHE A 51 -16.62 16.56 20.21
CA PHE A 51 -17.85 15.93 19.75
C PHE A 51 -17.64 14.47 19.31
N ILE A 52 -16.57 14.17 18.55
CA ILE A 52 -16.24 12.78 18.20
C ILE A 52 -15.98 11.95 19.46
N HIS A 53 -15.15 12.44 20.37
CA HIS A 53 -14.87 11.78 21.65
C HIS A 53 -16.16 11.45 22.40
N PHE A 54 -17.03 12.44 22.59
CA PHE A 54 -18.33 12.24 23.25
C PHE A 54 -19.21 11.21 22.53
N MET A 55 -19.31 11.29 21.20
CA MET A 55 -20.13 10.35 20.41
C MET A 55 -19.60 8.92 20.48
N LEU A 56 -18.30 8.72 20.49
CA LEU A 56 -17.68 7.40 20.63
C LEU A 56 -17.91 6.85 22.04
N THR A 57 -17.55 7.59 23.09
CA THR A 57 -17.64 7.16 24.49
C THR A 57 -19.08 6.92 24.95
N SER A 58 -20.05 7.63 24.36
CA SER A 58 -21.48 7.43 24.64
C SER A 58 -22.17 6.41 23.73
N HIS A 59 -21.43 5.72 22.84
CA HIS A 59 -21.95 4.78 21.82
C HIS A 59 -23.01 5.37 20.88
N LYS A 60 -23.04 6.70 20.77
CA LYS A 60 -23.94 7.45 19.86
C LYS A 60 -23.35 7.73 18.50
N TYR A 61 -22.07 7.35 18.27
CA TYR A 61 -21.42 7.55 16.98
C TYR A 61 -22.16 6.79 15.89
N ARG A 62 -22.30 7.44 14.74
CA ARG A 62 -22.84 6.85 13.49
C ARG A 62 -22.01 7.38 12.32
N LEU A 63 -21.73 6.52 11.36
CA LEU A 63 -21.09 6.90 10.10
C LEU A 63 -21.97 7.85 9.30
N SER A 64 -21.37 8.83 8.64
CA SER A 64 -22.06 9.65 7.64
C SER A 64 -22.34 8.83 6.37
N PRO A 65 -23.39 9.21 5.61
CA PRO A 65 -23.62 8.62 4.29
C PRO A 65 -22.39 8.69 3.39
N TYR A 66 -22.24 7.70 2.51
CA TYR A 66 -21.17 7.69 1.52
C TYR A 66 -21.44 8.67 0.38
N ASN A 67 -20.42 9.42 0.02
CA ASN A 67 -20.33 10.08 -1.26
C ASN A 67 -19.60 9.17 -2.23
N CYS A 68 -20.03 9.16 -3.49
CA CYS A 68 -19.49 8.25 -4.50
C CYS A 68 -18.99 9.02 -5.72
N PHE A 69 -17.88 8.57 -6.30
CA PHE A 69 -17.43 9.02 -7.62
C PHE A 69 -16.71 7.88 -8.36
N ILE A 70 -16.69 7.98 -9.68
CA ILE A 70 -16.07 6.97 -10.53
C ILE A 70 -14.69 7.46 -10.98
N VAL A 71 -13.66 6.68 -10.67
CA VAL A 71 -12.32 6.80 -11.26
C VAL A 71 -12.24 5.92 -12.48
N LYS A 72 -11.96 6.51 -13.66
CA LYS A 72 -11.96 5.76 -14.94
C LYS A 72 -10.61 5.14 -15.30
N GLU A 73 -9.49 5.68 -14.79
CA GLU A 73 -8.14 5.21 -15.13
C GLU A 73 -7.36 4.75 -13.88
N PRO A 74 -6.56 3.66 -13.99
CA PRO A 74 -6.32 2.77 -15.12
C PRO A 74 -7.44 1.77 -15.40
N LYS A 75 -8.38 1.60 -14.49
CA LYS A 75 -9.61 0.80 -14.57
C LYS A 75 -10.73 1.58 -13.91
N GLU A 76 -11.94 1.42 -14.40
CA GLU A 76 -13.11 1.99 -13.76
C GLU A 76 -13.31 1.40 -12.36
N ARG A 77 -13.45 2.30 -11.37
CA ARG A 77 -13.68 1.94 -9.97
C ARG A 77 -14.65 2.92 -9.34
N LEU A 78 -15.65 2.42 -8.66
CA LEU A 78 -16.48 3.21 -7.76
C LEU A 78 -15.71 3.47 -6.47
N ILE A 79 -15.43 4.72 -6.19
CA ILE A 79 -14.81 5.15 -4.93
C ILE A 79 -15.91 5.67 -4.01
N MET A 80 -15.98 5.13 -2.81
CA MET A 80 -16.92 5.51 -1.77
C MET A 80 -16.15 6.14 -0.61
N TYR A 81 -16.57 7.31 -0.15
CA TYR A 81 -15.90 7.98 0.95
C TYR A 81 -16.90 8.67 1.88
N ASN A 82 -16.61 8.62 3.16
CA ASN A 82 -17.37 9.30 4.22
C ASN A 82 -16.86 10.74 4.44
N SER A 83 -17.49 11.42 5.37
CA SER A 83 -17.10 12.76 5.82
C SER A 83 -15.67 12.80 6.36
N PHE A 84 -15.12 14.00 6.51
CA PHE A 84 -13.79 14.17 7.09
C PHE A 84 -13.73 13.70 8.56
N ARG A 85 -14.83 13.87 9.30
CA ARG A 85 -15.01 13.34 10.66
C ARG A 85 -14.80 11.84 10.73
N ASP A 86 -15.44 11.09 9.84
CA ASP A 86 -15.36 9.63 9.83
C ASP A 86 -13.96 9.14 9.42
N LYS A 87 -13.24 9.90 8.59
CA LYS A 87 -11.85 9.61 8.28
C LYS A 87 -10.94 9.70 9.51
N ILE A 88 -11.18 10.67 10.40
CA ILE A 88 -10.44 10.80 11.66
C ILE A 88 -10.67 9.56 12.53
N VAL A 89 -11.92 9.15 12.71
CA VAL A 89 -12.25 7.95 13.48
C VAL A 89 -11.62 6.70 12.89
N GLN A 90 -11.69 6.52 11.57
CA GLN A 90 -11.06 5.38 10.88
C GLN A 90 -9.53 5.40 11.01
N HIS A 91 -8.87 6.56 10.97
CA HIS A 91 -7.44 6.67 11.23
C HIS A 91 -7.12 6.28 12.67
N SER A 92 -7.87 6.81 13.66
CA SER A 92 -7.65 6.46 15.07
C SER A 92 -7.82 4.95 15.31
N LEU A 93 -8.86 4.34 14.75
CA LEU A 93 -9.08 2.89 14.83
C LEU A 93 -7.95 2.10 14.16
N CYS A 94 -7.46 2.54 13.01
CA CYS A 94 -6.36 1.88 12.32
C CYS A 94 -5.05 1.98 13.08
N ASP A 95 -4.70 3.18 13.54
CA ASP A 95 -3.40 3.44 14.16
C ASP A 95 -3.28 2.84 15.57
N ASN A 96 -4.39 2.85 16.35
CA ASN A 96 -4.37 2.38 17.74
C ASN A 96 -4.76 0.90 17.90
N VAL A 97 -5.50 0.31 16.96
CA VAL A 97 -5.98 -1.08 17.08
C VAL A 97 -5.58 -1.95 15.89
N LEU A 98 -6.01 -1.60 14.66
CA LEU A 98 -5.85 -2.53 13.55
C LEU A 98 -4.37 -2.75 13.20
N GLU A 99 -3.56 -1.71 13.13
CA GLU A 99 -2.13 -1.84 12.83
C GLU A 99 -1.39 -2.66 13.91
N PRO A 100 -1.48 -2.33 15.22
CA PRO A 100 -0.77 -3.07 16.26
C PRO A 100 -1.19 -4.54 16.38
N VAL A 101 -2.47 -4.85 16.17
CA VAL A 101 -3.00 -6.21 16.29
C VAL A 101 -2.76 -7.02 15.02
N LEU A 102 -3.19 -6.49 13.86
CA LEU A 102 -3.20 -7.27 12.62
C LEU A 102 -1.82 -7.45 12.01
N SER A 103 -0.92 -6.45 12.13
CA SER A 103 0.43 -6.55 11.55
C SER A 103 1.24 -7.73 12.10
N LYS A 104 0.98 -8.14 13.34
CA LYS A 104 1.62 -9.31 13.98
C LYS A 104 1.21 -10.64 13.34
N THR A 105 0.06 -10.67 12.68
CA THR A 105 -0.49 -11.88 12.05
C THR A 105 -0.13 -12.01 10.58
N PHE A 106 0.49 -11.01 9.98
CA PHE A 106 0.81 -11.01 8.56
C PHE A 106 2.19 -11.58 8.29
N ILE A 107 2.30 -12.37 7.24
CA ILE A 107 3.60 -12.83 6.76
C ILE A 107 4.47 -11.63 6.34
N TYR A 108 5.81 -11.81 6.42
CA TYR A 108 6.75 -10.76 6.01
C TYR A 108 6.57 -10.31 4.56
N ASP A 109 6.23 -11.24 3.67
CA ASP A 109 6.08 -11.00 2.21
C ASP A 109 4.65 -10.58 1.79
N ASN A 110 3.88 -10.04 2.73
CA ASN A 110 2.70 -9.22 2.43
C ASN A 110 3.12 -7.76 2.40
N TYR A 111 2.87 -7.07 1.27
CA TYR A 111 3.47 -5.76 0.99
C TYR A 111 2.50 -4.59 1.13
N ALA A 112 1.21 -4.84 1.37
CA ALA A 112 0.18 -3.82 1.40
C ALA A 112 -0.09 -3.29 2.80
N SER A 113 -0.44 -2.00 2.90
CA SER A 113 -1.00 -1.32 4.08
C SER A 113 -0.20 -1.41 5.39
N GLN A 114 1.09 -1.70 5.34
CA GLN A 114 1.96 -1.79 6.51
C GLN A 114 3.05 -0.72 6.45
N LYS A 115 3.41 -0.13 7.59
CA LYS A 115 4.53 0.83 7.68
C LYS A 115 5.84 0.20 7.20
N GLY A 116 6.62 0.94 6.45
CA GLY A 116 7.88 0.46 5.85
C GLY A 116 7.70 -0.52 4.68
N LYS A 117 6.47 -0.88 4.31
CA LYS A 117 6.16 -1.70 3.14
C LYS A 117 5.42 -0.89 2.07
N GLY A 118 5.12 -1.49 0.94
CA GLY A 118 4.44 -0.85 -0.17
C GLY A 118 4.91 -1.38 -1.52
N THR A 119 4.59 -0.68 -2.58
CA THR A 119 4.91 -1.09 -3.95
C THR A 119 6.42 -1.27 -4.18
N HIS A 120 7.24 -0.35 -3.68
CA HIS A 120 8.70 -0.41 -3.84
C HIS A 120 9.31 -1.58 -3.08
N PHE A 121 8.89 -1.77 -1.82
CA PHE A 121 9.29 -2.92 -1.03
C PHE A 121 8.93 -4.23 -1.73
N GLY A 122 7.70 -4.38 -2.23
CA GLY A 122 7.26 -5.58 -2.95
C GLY A 122 8.07 -5.86 -4.22
N LEU A 123 8.42 -4.80 -4.96
CA LEU A 123 9.27 -4.91 -6.14
C LEU A 123 10.71 -5.33 -5.81
N ASP A 124 11.27 -4.84 -4.70
CA ASP A 124 12.62 -5.20 -4.26
C ASP A 124 12.65 -6.63 -3.69
N ARG A 125 11.59 -7.05 -3.01
CA ARG A 125 11.41 -8.44 -2.60
C ARG A 125 11.32 -9.39 -3.78
N LEU A 126 10.55 -9.04 -4.82
CA LEU A 126 10.49 -9.82 -6.06
C LEU A 126 11.87 -9.96 -6.70
N LYS A 127 12.61 -8.85 -6.81
CA LYS A 127 14.00 -8.87 -7.33
C LYS A 127 14.88 -9.81 -6.51
N LEU A 128 14.83 -9.71 -5.18
CA LEU A 128 15.60 -10.57 -4.28
C LEU A 128 15.22 -12.05 -4.44
N PHE A 129 13.93 -12.36 -4.58
CA PHE A 129 13.45 -13.73 -4.79
C PHE A 129 13.94 -14.31 -6.11
N MET A 130 13.87 -13.55 -7.21
CA MET A 130 14.41 -13.98 -8.49
C MET A 130 15.92 -14.24 -8.42
N GLN A 131 16.70 -13.38 -7.74
CA GLN A 131 18.13 -13.57 -7.54
C GLN A 131 18.46 -14.82 -6.70
N LYS A 132 17.69 -15.04 -5.59
CA LYS A 132 17.87 -16.25 -4.77
C LYS A 132 17.48 -17.52 -5.52
N PHE A 133 16.40 -17.45 -6.29
CA PHE A 133 15.96 -18.56 -7.16
C PHE A 133 17.04 -18.91 -8.18
N TYR A 134 17.60 -17.92 -8.87
CA TYR A 134 18.68 -18.13 -9.84
C TYR A 134 19.89 -18.84 -9.26
N ARG A 135 20.32 -18.48 -8.06
CA ARG A 135 21.45 -19.14 -7.38
C ARG A 135 21.22 -20.63 -7.11
N GLN A 136 19.96 -21.05 -6.99
CA GLN A 136 19.58 -22.43 -6.68
C GLN A 136 19.23 -23.25 -7.93
N HIS A 137 18.61 -22.63 -8.92
CA HIS A 137 17.97 -23.30 -10.05
C HIS A 137 18.29 -22.69 -11.42
N GLY A 138 19.17 -21.67 -11.49
CA GLY A 138 19.41 -20.95 -12.74
C GLY A 138 18.15 -20.22 -13.24
N THR A 139 17.92 -20.31 -14.53
CA THR A 139 16.71 -19.74 -15.18
C THR A 139 15.57 -20.75 -15.30
N ASP A 140 15.79 -22.01 -14.92
CA ASP A 140 14.81 -23.09 -15.05
C ASP A 140 13.80 -23.03 -13.92
N GLY A 141 12.71 -22.34 -14.18
CA GLY A 141 11.64 -22.16 -13.20
C GLY A 141 10.34 -21.66 -13.79
N TRP A 142 9.31 -21.74 -12.98
CA TRP A 142 7.95 -21.39 -13.33
C TRP A 142 7.39 -20.37 -12.34
N VAL A 143 6.45 -19.59 -12.83
CA VAL A 143 5.71 -18.59 -12.05
C VAL A 143 4.24 -18.91 -12.13
N LEU A 144 3.59 -19.03 -10.98
CA LEU A 144 2.15 -18.93 -10.87
C LEU A 144 1.82 -17.48 -10.50
N LYS A 145 1.15 -16.76 -11.40
CA LYS A 145 0.68 -15.39 -11.18
C LYS A 145 -0.83 -15.37 -11.02
N CYS A 146 -1.30 -14.83 -9.92
CA CYS A 146 -2.71 -14.80 -9.54
C CYS A 146 -3.18 -13.37 -9.28
N ASP A 147 -4.48 -13.17 -9.48
CA ASP A 147 -5.23 -11.96 -9.17
C ASP A 147 -6.64 -12.39 -8.74
N VAL A 148 -7.16 -11.87 -7.64
CA VAL A 148 -8.50 -12.21 -7.16
C VAL A 148 -9.54 -11.33 -7.85
N ARG A 149 -10.58 -11.95 -8.41
CA ARG A 149 -11.60 -11.26 -9.18
C ARG A 149 -12.48 -10.39 -8.29
N LYS A 150 -12.58 -9.08 -8.59
CA LYS A 150 -13.43 -8.10 -7.89
C LYS A 150 -13.27 -8.16 -6.36
N TYR A 151 -12.03 -8.27 -5.88
CA TYR A 151 -11.69 -8.59 -4.50
C TYR A 151 -12.49 -7.79 -3.48
N PHE A 152 -12.36 -6.45 -3.47
CA PHE A 152 -13.03 -5.55 -2.51
C PHE A 152 -14.56 -5.65 -2.56
N TYR A 153 -15.15 -6.01 -3.69
CA TYR A 153 -16.60 -6.14 -3.87
C TYR A 153 -17.16 -7.50 -3.43
N ARG A 154 -16.28 -8.44 -3.06
CA ARG A 154 -16.67 -9.82 -2.74
C ARG A 154 -16.27 -10.26 -1.33
N ILE A 155 -15.69 -9.36 -0.53
CA ILE A 155 -15.38 -9.65 0.86
C ILE A 155 -16.69 -9.87 1.60
N ASP A 156 -16.87 -11.05 2.15
CA ASP A 156 -18.03 -11.41 2.95
C ASP A 156 -17.92 -10.79 4.35
N HIS A 157 -18.97 -10.11 4.81
CA HIS A 157 -18.96 -9.39 6.08
C HIS A 157 -18.88 -10.35 7.28
N ASP A 158 -19.59 -11.47 7.26
CA ASP A 158 -19.62 -12.40 8.39
C ASP A 158 -18.28 -13.12 8.54
N VAL A 159 -17.67 -13.52 7.42
CA VAL A 159 -16.33 -14.09 7.40
C VAL A 159 -15.31 -13.09 7.94
N LEU A 160 -15.35 -11.83 7.48
CA LEU A 160 -14.45 -10.77 7.93
C LEU A 160 -14.62 -10.51 9.44
N LYS A 161 -15.85 -10.36 9.92
CA LYS A 161 -16.16 -10.18 11.34
C LYS A 161 -15.67 -11.38 12.17
N SER A 162 -15.86 -12.59 11.68
CA SER A 162 -15.34 -13.81 12.35
C SER A 162 -13.81 -13.78 12.49
N GLN A 163 -13.09 -13.36 11.44
CA GLN A 163 -11.63 -13.22 11.50
C GLN A 163 -11.19 -12.15 12.51
N LEU A 164 -11.86 -10.99 12.53
CA LEU A 164 -11.57 -9.90 13.47
C LEU A 164 -11.81 -10.32 14.93
N ARG A 165 -12.94 -11.00 15.23
CA ARG A 165 -13.29 -11.49 16.58
C ARG A 165 -12.32 -12.53 17.14
N ARG A 166 -11.55 -13.21 16.29
CA ARG A 166 -10.47 -14.11 16.73
C ARG A 166 -9.29 -13.33 17.33
N LEU A 167 -9.05 -12.11 16.84
CA LEU A 167 -7.88 -11.30 17.17
C LEU A 167 -8.19 -10.17 18.16
N ILE A 168 -9.37 -9.57 18.08
CA ILE A 168 -9.82 -8.43 18.87
C ILE A 168 -10.91 -8.92 19.82
N LYS A 169 -10.77 -8.62 21.13
CA LYS A 169 -11.71 -9.03 22.17
C LYS A 169 -12.50 -7.88 22.78
N ASP A 170 -12.04 -6.64 22.61
CA ASP A 170 -12.71 -5.43 23.07
C ASP A 170 -14.06 -5.27 22.34
N THR A 171 -15.16 -5.33 23.09
CA THR A 171 -16.53 -5.30 22.54
C THR A 171 -16.88 -3.98 21.90
N ASP A 172 -16.31 -2.89 22.40
CA ASP A 172 -16.58 -1.54 21.91
C ASP A 172 -15.83 -1.28 20.60
N VAL A 173 -14.61 -1.84 20.47
CA VAL A 173 -13.89 -1.89 19.19
C VAL A 173 -14.68 -2.71 18.18
N LEU A 174 -15.18 -3.89 18.57
CA LEU A 174 -15.98 -4.74 17.68
C LEU A 174 -17.28 -4.06 17.23
N TRP A 175 -17.96 -3.32 18.14
CA TRP A 175 -19.11 -2.50 17.78
C TRP A 175 -18.79 -1.48 16.68
N LEU A 176 -17.67 -0.78 16.82
CA LEU A 176 -17.26 0.22 15.83
C LEU A 176 -16.86 -0.45 14.49
N LEU A 177 -16.17 -1.59 14.54
CA LEU A 177 -15.79 -2.37 13.37
C LEU A 177 -17.02 -2.90 12.62
N ASP A 178 -17.99 -3.49 13.35
CA ASP A 178 -19.22 -4.00 12.76
C ASP A 178 -20.01 -2.88 12.06
N MET A 179 -20.12 -1.70 12.69
CA MET A 179 -20.74 -0.52 12.07
C MET A 179 -20.06 -0.12 10.77
N ILE A 180 -18.71 -0.16 10.70
CA ILE A 180 -17.96 0.21 9.52
C ILE A 180 -18.12 -0.86 8.42
N ILE A 181 -18.09 -2.14 8.79
CA ILE A 181 -18.24 -3.25 7.84
C ILE A 181 -19.65 -3.26 7.25
N ASP A 182 -20.68 -3.14 8.09
CA ASP A 182 -22.09 -3.17 7.66
C ASP A 182 -22.57 -1.84 7.06
N SER A 183 -21.69 -0.87 6.88
CA SER A 183 -22.04 0.41 6.27
C SER A 183 -22.37 0.35 4.77
N THR A 184 -22.18 -0.80 4.15
CA THR A 184 -22.59 -1.11 2.77
C THR A 184 -23.52 -2.32 2.77
N GLU A 185 -24.50 -2.32 1.87
CA GLU A 185 -25.42 -3.45 1.69
C GLU A 185 -24.76 -4.60 0.93
N GLY A 186 -25.02 -5.83 1.36
CA GLY A 186 -24.49 -7.04 0.75
C GLY A 186 -22.98 -7.24 0.93
N PRO A 187 -22.34 -8.13 0.15
CA PRO A 187 -20.91 -8.35 0.24
C PRO A 187 -20.12 -7.17 -0.32
N GLY A 188 -18.90 -7.04 0.17
CA GLY A 188 -17.94 -6.02 -0.27
C GLY A 188 -17.74 -4.89 0.73
N ILE A 189 -16.56 -4.32 0.66
CA ILE A 189 -16.14 -3.19 1.51
C ILE A 189 -15.81 -1.96 0.66
N PRO A 190 -16.05 -0.74 1.16
CA PRO A 190 -15.88 0.49 0.40
C PRO A 190 -14.44 0.72 -0.04
N ILE A 191 -14.22 0.95 -1.34
CA ILE A 191 -12.93 1.40 -1.85
C ILE A 191 -12.83 2.91 -1.57
N GLY A 192 -12.09 3.28 -0.52
CA GLY A 192 -11.89 4.68 -0.11
C GLY A 192 -11.85 4.86 1.41
N ASN A 193 -12.27 3.88 2.17
CA ASN A 193 -12.09 3.83 3.62
C ASN A 193 -10.66 3.39 3.98
N HIS A 194 -10.11 3.97 5.04
CA HIS A 194 -8.79 3.58 5.53
C HIS A 194 -8.80 2.16 6.11
N THR A 195 -9.85 1.81 6.85
CA THR A 195 -10.07 0.47 7.41
C THR A 195 -10.18 -0.63 6.36
N SER A 196 -10.76 -0.34 5.19
CA SER A 196 -10.92 -1.33 4.11
C SER A 196 -9.59 -1.91 3.62
N GLN A 197 -8.51 -1.15 3.71
CA GLN A 197 -7.18 -1.66 3.35
C GLN A 197 -6.70 -2.74 4.32
N TRP A 198 -6.88 -2.52 5.62
CA TRP A 198 -6.53 -3.49 6.66
C TRP A 198 -7.41 -4.74 6.58
N PHE A 199 -8.70 -4.56 6.34
CA PHE A 199 -9.63 -5.66 6.14
C PHE A 199 -9.25 -6.53 4.94
N ALA A 200 -8.92 -5.91 3.82
CA ALA A 200 -8.47 -6.62 2.63
C ALA A 200 -7.13 -7.38 2.84
N VAL A 201 -6.22 -6.87 3.64
CA VAL A 201 -5.00 -7.60 3.96
C VAL A 201 -5.29 -8.79 4.86
N LEU A 202 -6.11 -8.61 5.91
CA LEU A 202 -6.50 -9.65 6.87
C LEU A 202 -7.26 -10.79 6.18
N TYR A 203 -8.21 -10.47 5.33
CA TYR A 203 -9.13 -11.44 4.73
C TYR A 203 -8.44 -12.61 4.03
N LEU A 204 -7.27 -12.37 3.44
CA LEU A 204 -6.43 -13.40 2.79
C LEU A 204 -5.20 -13.79 3.61
N SER A 205 -5.04 -13.35 4.86
CA SER A 205 -3.84 -13.67 5.66
C SER A 205 -3.70 -15.17 5.90
N GLY A 206 -4.81 -15.89 6.11
CA GLY A 206 -4.80 -17.35 6.25
C GLY A 206 -4.31 -18.08 4.99
N MET A 207 -4.60 -17.53 3.79
CA MET A 207 -4.05 -18.03 2.53
C MET A 207 -2.53 -17.81 2.46
N ASP A 208 -2.04 -16.67 2.94
CA ASP A 208 -0.61 -16.38 2.98
C ASP A 208 0.15 -17.42 3.81
N HIS A 209 -0.36 -17.76 5.00
CA HIS A 209 0.20 -18.79 5.87
C HIS A 209 0.11 -20.18 5.25
N MET A 210 -1.04 -20.52 4.65
CA MET A 210 -1.20 -21.77 3.91
C MET A 210 -0.11 -21.94 2.84
N ILE A 211 0.13 -20.89 2.02
CA ILE A 211 1.12 -20.94 0.94
C ILE A 211 2.55 -21.04 1.49
N LYS A 212 2.89 -20.26 2.52
CA LYS A 212 4.24 -20.24 3.10
C LYS A 212 4.56 -21.47 3.93
N GLU A 213 3.64 -21.91 4.78
CA GLU A 213 3.88 -22.90 5.83
C GLU A 213 3.46 -24.30 5.37
N ARG A 214 2.21 -24.44 4.87
CA ARG A 214 1.70 -25.76 4.44
C ARG A 214 2.20 -26.18 3.06
N LEU A 215 2.17 -25.26 2.08
CA LEU A 215 2.68 -25.54 0.75
C LEU A 215 4.19 -25.24 0.60
N GLY A 216 4.86 -24.74 1.60
CA GLY A 216 6.31 -24.55 1.64
C GLY A 216 6.89 -23.64 0.55
N ILE A 217 6.08 -22.77 -0.08
CA ILE A 217 6.54 -21.90 -1.15
C ILE A 217 7.40 -20.76 -0.60
N LYS A 218 8.71 -20.85 -0.77
CA LYS A 218 9.69 -19.87 -0.29
C LYS A 218 9.57 -18.51 -1.00
N PHE A 219 9.36 -18.52 -2.31
CA PHE A 219 9.34 -17.35 -3.18
C PHE A 219 7.91 -16.93 -3.52
N TYR A 220 7.17 -16.55 -2.50
CA TYR A 220 5.80 -16.06 -2.55
C TYR A 220 5.73 -14.62 -2.05
N GLY A 221 4.95 -13.77 -2.72
CA GLY A 221 4.66 -12.43 -2.27
C GLY A 221 3.31 -11.92 -2.75
N ARG A 222 2.63 -11.14 -1.90
CA ARG A 222 1.29 -10.60 -2.17
C ARG A 222 1.21 -9.09 -1.93
N TYR A 223 0.47 -8.42 -2.82
CA TYR A 223 0.02 -7.05 -2.65
C TYR A 223 -1.49 -6.99 -2.88
N MET A 224 -2.28 -6.93 -1.81
CA MET A 224 -3.75 -7.02 -1.85
C MET A 224 -4.24 -8.32 -2.53
N ASP A 225 -4.90 -8.18 -3.69
CA ASP A 225 -5.44 -9.23 -4.53
C ASP A 225 -4.42 -9.81 -5.52
N ASP A 226 -3.29 -9.16 -5.71
CA ASP A 226 -2.26 -9.49 -6.70
C ASP A 226 -1.08 -10.21 -6.04
N PHE A 227 -0.79 -11.46 -6.47
CA PHE A 227 0.28 -12.27 -5.87
C PHE A 227 0.97 -13.19 -6.87
N TYR A 228 2.15 -13.67 -6.49
CA TYR A 228 2.96 -14.57 -7.31
C TYR A 228 3.63 -15.64 -6.46
N LEU A 229 3.80 -16.83 -7.05
CA LEU A 229 4.60 -17.92 -6.53
C LEU A 229 5.67 -18.26 -7.58
N ILE A 230 6.92 -18.52 -7.16
CA ILE A 230 8.00 -18.98 -8.04
C ILE A 230 8.47 -20.33 -7.52
N HIS A 231 8.54 -21.32 -8.41
CA HIS A 231 9.01 -22.67 -8.12
C HIS A 231 9.70 -23.30 -9.33
N HIS A 232 10.59 -24.26 -9.13
CA HIS A 232 11.26 -24.97 -10.23
C HIS A 232 10.33 -26.01 -10.87
N ASP A 233 9.42 -26.58 -10.11
CA ASP A 233 8.48 -27.60 -10.55
C ASP A 233 7.14 -26.98 -10.94
N LYS A 234 6.73 -27.17 -12.21
CA LYS A 234 5.48 -26.68 -12.77
C LYS A 234 4.27 -27.44 -12.23
N GLU A 235 4.39 -28.75 -12.08
CA GLU A 235 3.30 -29.61 -11.60
C GLU A 235 2.97 -29.29 -10.15
N TYR A 236 4.00 -29.00 -9.36
CA TYR A 236 3.78 -28.53 -7.99
C TYR A 236 3.06 -27.17 -7.95
N LEU A 237 3.35 -26.24 -8.86
CA LEU A 237 2.57 -25.00 -8.96
C LEU A 237 1.11 -25.23 -9.40
N GLN A 238 0.85 -26.25 -10.21
CA GLN A 238 -0.53 -26.64 -10.56
C GLN A 238 -1.26 -27.15 -9.32
N TYR A 239 -0.62 -28.00 -8.52
CA TYR A 239 -1.17 -28.45 -7.24
C TYR A 239 -1.42 -27.25 -6.31
N CYS A 240 -0.48 -26.33 -6.16
CA CYS A 240 -0.67 -25.12 -5.37
C CYS A 240 -1.87 -24.28 -5.85
N LEU A 241 -2.06 -24.16 -7.17
CA LEU A 241 -3.18 -23.43 -7.74
C LEU A 241 -4.53 -24.05 -7.33
N GLU A 242 -4.65 -25.39 -7.35
CA GLU A 242 -5.87 -26.05 -6.92
C GLU A 242 -6.14 -25.90 -5.41
N GLU A 243 -5.08 -25.98 -4.58
CA GLU A 243 -5.21 -25.72 -3.13
C GLU A 243 -5.62 -24.28 -2.84
N ILE A 244 -5.08 -23.31 -3.58
CA ILE A 244 -5.48 -21.90 -3.48
C ILE A 244 -6.96 -21.74 -3.87
N ARG A 245 -7.41 -22.36 -4.95
CA ARG A 245 -8.83 -22.34 -5.37
C ARG A 245 -9.74 -22.90 -4.30
N LYS A 246 -9.40 -24.06 -3.72
CA LYS A 246 -10.14 -24.66 -2.60
C LYS A 246 -10.22 -23.75 -1.39
N PHE A 247 -9.13 -23.03 -1.08
CA PHE A 247 -9.08 -22.09 0.04
C PHE A 247 -9.99 -20.87 -0.19
N LEU A 248 -10.10 -20.38 -1.42
CA LEU A 248 -10.90 -19.20 -1.76
C LEU A 248 -12.42 -19.45 -1.77
N VAL A 249 -12.87 -20.69 -2.03
CA VAL A 249 -14.31 -21.02 -2.11
C VAL A 249 -15.08 -20.65 -0.83
N PRO A 250 -14.66 -21.07 0.39
CA PRO A 250 -15.40 -20.70 1.60
C PRO A 250 -15.32 -19.19 1.95
N LEU A 251 -14.42 -18.45 1.31
CA LEU A 251 -14.33 -17.00 1.43
C LEU A 251 -15.21 -16.25 0.41
N GLY A 252 -15.98 -16.95 -0.43
CA GLY A 252 -16.76 -16.35 -1.51
C GLY A 252 -15.93 -15.74 -2.63
N LEU A 253 -14.65 -16.10 -2.73
CA LEU A 253 -13.69 -15.53 -3.67
C LEU A 253 -13.35 -16.49 -4.81
N GLU A 254 -12.96 -15.93 -5.94
CA GLU A 254 -12.46 -16.67 -7.09
C GLU A 254 -11.26 -15.96 -7.74
N LEU A 255 -10.38 -16.73 -8.36
CA LEU A 255 -9.27 -16.19 -9.13
C LEU A 255 -9.75 -15.59 -10.45
N ASN A 256 -9.06 -14.56 -10.91
CA ASN A 256 -9.28 -13.96 -12.22
C ASN A 256 -8.87 -14.94 -13.33
N GLN A 257 -9.55 -14.90 -14.48
CA GLN A 257 -9.23 -15.69 -15.66
C GLN A 257 -7.82 -15.48 -16.21
N LYS A 258 -7.15 -14.39 -15.81
CA LYS A 258 -5.74 -14.09 -16.15
C LYS A 258 -4.74 -14.86 -15.30
N THR A 259 -5.18 -15.63 -14.31
CA THR A 259 -4.33 -16.52 -13.52
C THR A 259 -3.65 -17.52 -14.45
N ALA A 260 -2.33 -17.57 -14.41
CA ALA A 260 -1.55 -18.41 -15.32
C ALA A 260 -0.26 -18.91 -14.69
N ILE A 261 0.17 -20.08 -15.15
CA ILE A 261 1.51 -20.62 -14.91
C ILE A 261 2.31 -20.46 -16.18
N PHE A 262 3.48 -19.83 -16.08
CA PHE A 262 4.35 -19.57 -17.22
C PHE A 262 5.84 -19.64 -16.81
N PRO A 263 6.78 -19.85 -17.77
CA PRO A 263 8.22 -19.88 -17.47
C PRO A 263 8.71 -18.56 -16.85
N LEU A 264 9.60 -18.65 -15.87
CA LEU A 264 10.19 -17.48 -15.19
C LEU A 264 10.92 -16.55 -16.18
N THR A 265 11.46 -17.10 -17.26
CA THR A 265 12.13 -16.35 -18.35
C THR A 265 11.22 -15.35 -19.05
N GLN A 266 9.90 -15.57 -19.05
CA GLN A 266 8.94 -14.61 -19.60
C GLN A 266 8.85 -13.32 -18.79
N GLY A 267 9.29 -13.36 -17.50
CA GLY A 267 9.20 -12.22 -16.58
C GLY A 267 7.82 -12.05 -15.98
N ILE A 268 7.78 -11.37 -14.84
CA ILE A 268 6.60 -11.20 -13.97
C ILE A 268 6.09 -9.77 -14.06
N ASP A 269 4.84 -9.62 -14.43
CA ASP A 269 4.12 -8.34 -14.33
C ASP A 269 3.58 -8.15 -12.92
N PHE A 270 4.17 -7.22 -12.17
CA PHE A 270 3.80 -6.94 -10.78
C PHE A 270 3.96 -5.45 -10.45
N LEU A 271 2.98 -4.87 -9.77
CA LEU A 271 3.00 -3.48 -9.28
C LEU A 271 3.42 -2.43 -10.33
N GLY A 272 2.93 -2.57 -11.56
CA GLY A 272 3.18 -1.60 -12.63
C GLY A 272 4.45 -1.84 -13.45
N PHE A 273 5.25 -2.83 -13.09
CA PHE A 273 6.49 -3.20 -13.77
C PHE A 273 6.44 -4.62 -14.30
N ARG A 274 7.24 -4.86 -15.35
CA ARG A 274 7.65 -6.18 -15.79
C ARG A 274 9.07 -6.43 -15.31
N THR A 275 9.22 -7.42 -14.42
CA THR A 275 10.51 -7.84 -13.87
C THR A 275 10.90 -9.17 -14.50
N TYR A 276 12.06 -9.24 -15.12
CA TYR A 276 12.57 -10.45 -15.76
C TYR A 276 14.06 -10.63 -15.48
N MET A 277 14.55 -11.82 -15.70
CA MET A 277 15.93 -12.20 -15.49
C MET A 277 16.61 -12.49 -16.83
N THR A 278 17.86 -12.06 -16.97
CA THR A 278 18.72 -12.43 -18.10
C THR A 278 19.34 -13.81 -17.86
N ASP A 279 19.91 -14.41 -18.88
CA ASP A 279 20.61 -15.71 -18.77
C ASP A 279 21.79 -15.66 -17.79
N THR A 280 22.35 -14.48 -17.55
CA THR A 280 23.43 -14.25 -16.56
C THR A 280 22.91 -13.99 -15.14
N GLY A 281 21.62 -14.13 -14.89
CA GLY A 281 21.01 -13.91 -13.58
C GLY A 281 20.79 -12.44 -13.18
N LYS A 282 21.07 -11.49 -14.08
CA LYS A 282 20.79 -10.07 -13.84
C LYS A 282 19.28 -9.84 -13.91
N VAL A 283 18.69 -9.31 -12.83
CA VAL A 283 17.27 -8.97 -12.79
C VAL A 283 17.06 -7.56 -13.33
N ILE A 284 16.20 -7.44 -14.35
CA ILE A 284 15.83 -6.21 -15.03
C ILE A 284 14.38 -5.91 -14.74
N ARG A 285 14.10 -4.65 -14.35
CA ARG A 285 12.74 -4.13 -14.07
C ARG A 285 12.41 -3.03 -15.07
N LYS A 286 11.39 -3.23 -15.89
CA LYS A 286 10.93 -2.23 -16.87
C LYS A 286 9.49 -1.83 -16.62
N ILE A 287 9.18 -0.55 -16.82
CA ILE A 287 7.79 -0.08 -16.84
C ILE A 287 6.98 -0.82 -17.90
N ARG A 288 5.76 -1.21 -17.57
CA ARG A 288 4.82 -1.88 -18.50
C ARG A 288 4.51 -0.98 -19.71
N ARG A 289 4.33 -1.65 -20.87
CA ARG A 289 4.07 -0.99 -22.15
C ARG A 289 2.84 -0.05 -22.07
N ASP A 290 1.82 -0.43 -21.36
CA ASP A 290 0.60 0.36 -21.19
C ASP A 290 0.87 1.70 -20.50
N SER A 291 1.73 1.73 -19.48
CA SER A 291 2.11 2.94 -18.78
C SER A 291 2.89 3.90 -19.71
N LYS A 292 3.82 3.35 -20.53
CA LYS A 292 4.56 4.14 -21.54
C LYS A 292 3.63 4.81 -22.56
N ASN A 293 2.66 4.05 -23.06
CA ASN A 293 1.71 4.56 -24.07
C ASN A 293 0.74 5.57 -23.45
N ARG A 294 0.36 5.33 -22.18
CA ARG A 294 -0.54 6.22 -21.45
C ARG A 294 0.08 7.59 -21.20
N ILE A 295 1.32 7.66 -20.72
CA ILE A 295 1.97 8.96 -20.48
C ILE A 295 2.11 9.76 -21.76
N ARG A 296 2.51 9.15 -22.87
CA ARG A 296 2.63 9.84 -24.16
C ARG A 296 1.30 10.43 -24.64
N ARG A 297 0.21 9.65 -24.54
CA ARG A 297 -1.14 10.12 -24.87
C ARG A 297 -1.59 11.22 -23.92
N LYS A 298 -1.29 11.07 -22.62
CA LYS A 298 -1.65 12.06 -21.59
C LYS A 298 -0.96 13.40 -21.82
N LEU A 299 0.33 13.43 -22.17
CA LEU A 299 1.06 14.66 -22.45
C LEU A 299 0.47 15.38 -23.66
N LYS A 300 0.15 14.66 -24.76
CA LYS A 300 -0.53 15.26 -25.93
C LYS A 300 -1.90 15.84 -25.57
N LYS A 301 -2.70 15.12 -24.78
CA LYS A 301 -3.99 15.63 -24.28
C LYS A 301 -3.82 16.86 -23.40
N PHE A 302 -2.79 16.89 -22.55
CA PHE A 302 -2.50 18.05 -21.71
C PHE A 302 -2.16 19.29 -22.53
N ARG A 303 -1.45 19.14 -23.68
CA ARG A 303 -1.22 20.27 -24.58
C ARG A 303 -2.53 20.91 -25.04
N HIS A 304 -3.49 20.11 -25.53
CA HIS A 304 -4.80 20.62 -25.94
C HIS A 304 -5.56 21.29 -24.78
N LEU A 305 -5.56 20.67 -23.60
CA LEU A 305 -6.26 21.23 -22.44
C LEU A 305 -5.62 22.56 -21.96
N LEU A 306 -4.30 22.71 -22.11
CA LEU A 306 -3.59 23.94 -21.78
C LEU A 306 -3.92 25.04 -22.80
N ASP A 307 -3.96 24.71 -24.09
CA ASP A 307 -4.36 25.61 -25.15
C ASP A 307 -5.81 26.13 -24.98
N GLU A 308 -6.69 25.28 -24.44
CA GLU A 308 -8.07 25.63 -24.10
C GLU A 308 -8.20 26.37 -22.75
N GLY A 309 -7.12 26.62 -22.02
CA GLY A 309 -7.13 27.23 -20.68
C GLY A 309 -7.82 26.41 -19.59
N ARG A 310 -7.97 25.08 -19.78
CA ARG A 310 -8.66 24.16 -18.87
C ARG A 310 -7.74 23.49 -17.84
N ILE A 311 -6.44 23.67 -17.97
CA ILE A 311 -5.41 23.16 -17.07
C ILE A 311 -4.24 24.14 -17.04
N ASP A 312 -3.57 24.28 -15.92
CA ASP A 312 -2.34 25.06 -15.77
C ASP A 312 -1.08 24.20 -15.98
N ILE A 313 0.04 24.85 -16.22
CA ILE A 313 1.33 24.18 -16.46
C ILE A 313 1.83 23.49 -15.19
N GLU A 314 1.53 24.01 -13.99
CA GLU A 314 1.91 23.44 -12.71
C GLU A 314 1.29 22.06 -12.52
N THR A 315 0.01 21.90 -12.84
CA THR A 315 -0.69 20.61 -12.80
C THR A 315 -0.08 19.60 -13.77
N ILE A 316 0.34 20.06 -14.95
CA ILE A 316 1.03 19.22 -15.94
C ILE A 316 2.39 18.75 -15.41
N ILE A 317 3.20 19.68 -14.88
CA ILE A 317 4.50 19.40 -14.27
C ILE A 317 4.33 18.40 -13.12
N GLN A 318 3.39 18.63 -12.22
CA GLN A 318 3.12 17.73 -11.10
C GLN A 318 2.75 16.31 -11.55
N SER A 319 1.88 16.21 -12.56
CA SER A 319 1.46 14.93 -13.12
C SER A 319 2.60 14.18 -13.81
N TYR A 320 3.45 14.90 -14.53
CA TYR A 320 4.63 14.32 -15.19
C TYR A 320 5.70 13.88 -14.19
N SER A 321 5.97 14.70 -13.16
CA SER A 321 6.89 14.39 -12.06
C SER A 321 6.48 13.12 -11.29
N SER A 322 5.18 12.96 -11.04
CA SER A 322 4.66 11.75 -10.40
C SER A 322 4.93 10.49 -11.24
N TRP A 323 4.80 10.60 -12.58
CA TRP A 323 5.11 9.49 -13.47
C TRP A 323 6.61 9.19 -13.55
N THR A 324 7.48 10.21 -13.67
CA THR A 324 8.93 10.03 -13.71
C THR A 324 9.45 9.43 -12.41
N GLY A 325 8.98 9.93 -11.24
CA GLY A 325 9.32 9.36 -9.94
C GLY A 325 8.96 7.87 -9.83
N HIS A 326 7.78 7.47 -10.35
CA HIS A 326 7.46 6.04 -10.43
C HIS A 326 8.38 5.29 -11.42
N ALA A 327 8.69 5.90 -12.58
CA ALA A 327 9.53 5.27 -13.62
C ALA A 327 10.97 5.00 -13.16
N GLU A 328 11.52 5.82 -12.29
CA GLU A 328 12.90 5.70 -11.76
C GLU A 328 13.12 4.44 -10.91
N HIS A 329 12.06 3.85 -10.36
CA HIS A 329 12.17 2.57 -9.66
C HIS A 329 12.44 1.38 -10.59
N GLY A 330 12.51 1.61 -11.90
CA GLY A 330 12.88 0.62 -12.91
C GLY A 330 14.13 0.99 -13.69
N ASN A 331 14.57 0.10 -14.57
CA ASN A 331 15.63 0.35 -15.55
C ASN A 331 15.06 1.22 -16.70
N SER A 332 14.70 2.45 -16.41
CA SER A 332 13.89 3.32 -17.29
C SER A 332 14.61 4.59 -17.77
N TYR A 333 15.90 4.73 -17.54
CA TYR A 333 16.70 5.92 -17.90
C TYR A 333 16.44 6.42 -19.32
N HIS A 334 16.66 5.56 -20.33
CA HIS A 334 16.44 5.96 -21.74
C HIS A 334 14.97 6.26 -22.06
N LEU A 335 14.03 5.61 -21.36
CA LEU A 335 12.62 5.90 -21.53
C LEU A 335 12.28 7.28 -20.98
N ILE A 336 12.77 7.60 -19.79
CA ILE A 336 12.56 8.90 -19.14
C ILE A 336 13.12 9.99 -20.04
N ARG A 337 14.37 9.89 -20.51
CA ARG A 337 14.95 10.89 -21.43
C ARG A 337 14.11 11.11 -22.68
N LYS A 338 13.69 10.02 -23.36
CA LYS A 338 12.81 10.15 -24.55
C LYS A 338 11.44 10.76 -24.23
N THR A 339 10.98 10.66 -23.00
CA THR A 339 9.71 11.26 -22.58
C THR A 339 9.91 12.69 -22.13
N ASP A 340 11.08 13.03 -21.55
CA ASP A 340 11.51 14.40 -21.29
C ASP A 340 11.61 15.20 -22.59
N ASP A 341 12.23 14.66 -23.62
CA ASP A 341 12.32 15.30 -24.95
C ASP A 341 10.91 15.62 -25.48
N LEU A 342 9.97 14.68 -25.37
CA LEU A 342 8.58 14.90 -25.76
C LEU A 342 7.91 15.98 -24.89
N PHE A 343 8.11 15.94 -23.56
CA PHE A 343 7.55 16.92 -22.64
C PHE A 343 8.04 18.34 -22.99
N PHE A 344 9.34 18.52 -23.12
CA PHE A 344 9.92 19.82 -23.50
C PHE A 344 9.49 20.28 -24.90
N SER A 345 9.37 19.38 -25.87
CA SER A 345 8.87 19.76 -27.22
C SER A 345 7.43 20.27 -27.20
N LEU A 346 6.58 19.73 -26.31
CA LEU A 346 5.16 20.12 -26.20
C LEU A 346 4.95 21.42 -25.41
N PHE A 347 5.79 21.69 -24.40
CA PHE A 347 5.56 22.78 -23.43
C PHE A 347 6.69 23.81 -23.37
N ARG A 348 7.49 23.91 -24.45
CA ARG A 348 8.68 24.78 -24.49
C ARG A 348 8.35 26.26 -24.20
N LYS A 349 7.27 26.77 -24.74
CA LYS A 349 6.88 28.18 -24.56
C LYS A 349 6.56 28.54 -23.13
N GLU A 350 5.83 27.67 -22.46
CA GLU A 350 5.41 27.84 -21.07
C GLU A 350 6.54 27.60 -20.06
N LEU A 351 7.64 27.00 -20.54
CA LEU A 351 8.84 26.73 -19.77
C LEU A 351 9.97 27.74 -20.04
N GLU A 352 9.76 28.66 -20.98
CA GLU A 352 10.70 29.78 -21.25
C GLU A 352 10.85 30.64 -19.98
N GLY A 353 12.10 30.78 -19.49
CA GLY A 353 12.41 31.43 -18.22
C GLY A 353 12.54 30.50 -17.01
N ILE A 354 12.19 29.21 -17.15
CA ILE A 354 12.43 28.18 -16.13
C ILE A 354 13.64 27.37 -16.58
N THR A 355 14.78 27.50 -15.88
CA THR A 355 15.97 26.72 -16.23
C THR A 355 15.74 25.22 -16.03
N TYR A 356 16.39 24.39 -16.87
CA TYR A 356 16.35 22.92 -16.72
C TYR A 356 16.75 22.48 -15.30
N GLY A 357 17.65 23.23 -14.65
CA GLY A 357 18.04 23.05 -13.26
C GLY A 357 16.90 23.35 -12.27
N GLU A 358 16.06 24.38 -12.51
CA GLU A 358 14.90 24.69 -11.65
C GLU A 358 13.77 23.69 -11.83
N ILE A 359 13.57 23.17 -13.04
CA ILE A 359 12.64 22.09 -13.30
C ILE A 359 13.13 20.82 -12.58
N THR A 360 14.39 20.44 -12.75
CA THR A 360 15.00 19.33 -12.02
C THR A 360 15.10 19.59 -10.52
N PHE A 361 15.29 20.81 -10.06
CA PHE A 361 15.29 21.21 -8.65
C PHE A 361 13.88 21.19 -8.05
N ARG A 362 12.85 21.62 -8.77
CA ARG A 362 11.45 21.43 -8.35
C ARG A 362 11.09 19.95 -8.29
N PHE A 363 11.56 19.15 -9.24
CA PHE A 363 11.49 17.69 -9.22
C PHE A 363 12.31 17.08 -8.06
N ALA A 364 13.52 17.55 -7.80
CA ALA A 364 14.38 17.11 -6.71
C ALA A 364 13.85 17.53 -5.33
N ARG A 365 13.28 18.72 -5.18
CA ARG A 365 12.69 19.20 -3.93
C ARG A 365 11.39 18.49 -3.55
N TRP A 366 10.64 18.00 -4.54
CA TRP A 366 9.53 17.08 -4.32
C TRP A 366 10.06 15.69 -3.92
N ARG A 367 11.15 15.23 -4.53
CA ARG A 367 11.86 13.99 -4.17
C ARG A 367 12.42 14.04 -2.75
N SER A 368 13.09 15.11 -2.35
CA SER A 368 13.69 15.22 -1.03
C SER A 368 12.65 15.26 0.10
N ARG A 369 11.44 15.73 -0.15
CA ARG A 369 10.33 15.64 0.81
C ARG A 369 9.80 14.21 0.99
N GLN A 370 9.93 13.36 -0.04
CA GLN A 370 9.55 11.94 0.06
C GLN A 370 10.71 11.05 0.55
N VAL A 371 11.96 11.41 0.23
CA VAL A 371 13.17 10.66 0.63
C VAL A 371 13.62 11.04 2.04
N GLY A 372 13.42 12.27 2.48
CA GLY A 372 13.79 12.73 3.81
C GLY A 372 13.04 12.03 4.96
N GLU A 373 11.86 11.45 4.68
CA GLU A 373 11.16 10.57 5.63
C GLU A 373 11.74 9.15 5.66
N HIS A 374 12.48 8.72 4.62
CA HIS A 374 13.10 7.38 4.57
C HIS A 374 14.58 7.34 4.98
N GLU A 375 15.33 8.45 4.88
CA GLU A 375 16.74 8.49 5.28
C GLU A 375 16.93 8.66 6.79
N ILE A 376 16.01 9.33 7.49
CA ILE A 376 16.04 9.42 8.96
C ILE A 376 15.86 8.04 9.60
N GLN A 377 15.21 7.07 8.94
CA GLN A 377 15.11 5.70 9.43
C GLN A 377 16.34 4.84 9.15
N ARG A 378 17.14 5.14 8.11
CA ARG A 378 18.38 4.38 7.82
C ARG A 378 19.54 4.72 8.73
N ASP A 379 19.65 5.97 9.16
CA ASP A 379 20.69 6.40 10.11
C ASP A 379 20.42 5.93 11.54
N GLY A 380 19.15 5.79 11.95
CA GLY A 380 18.78 5.20 13.23
C GLY A 380 19.19 3.73 13.38
N ASP A 381 19.08 2.95 12.30
CA ASP A 381 19.45 1.51 12.30
C ASP A 381 20.97 1.28 12.24
N GLN A 382 21.77 2.23 11.72
CA GLN A 382 23.23 2.12 11.71
C GLN A 382 23.87 2.53 13.05
N VAL A 383 23.25 3.41 13.81
CA VAL A 383 23.71 3.80 15.14
C VAL A 383 23.53 2.67 16.16
N HIS A 384 22.44 1.89 16.05
CA HIS A 384 22.22 0.73 16.94
C HIS A 384 23.12 -0.47 16.66
N ARG A 385 23.71 -0.60 15.47
CA ARG A 385 24.66 -1.69 15.16
C ARG A 385 26.11 -1.38 15.55
N ARG A 386 26.44 -0.13 15.85
CA ARG A 386 27.80 0.27 16.29
C ARG A 386 28.00 0.27 17.80
N SER A 387 26.92 0.19 18.60
CA SER A 387 27.02 0.17 20.07
C SER A 387 27.07 -1.22 20.71
N SER A 388 26.97 -2.31 19.93
CA SER A 388 27.02 -3.70 20.44
C SER A 388 28.30 -4.47 20.15
N GLY A 389 29.33 -3.80 19.70
CA GLY A 389 30.61 -4.45 19.41
C GLY A 389 31.80 -3.69 20.03
N HIS A 390 32.02 -3.90 21.32
CA HIS A 390 33.36 -3.82 21.91
C HIS A 390 33.28 -4.12 23.43
N ASN A 391 33.54 -5.36 23.77
CA ASN A 391 34.10 -5.73 25.08
C ASN A 391 34.77 -7.10 24.97
N GLU A 392 35.96 -7.14 24.41
CA GLU A 392 36.92 -8.22 24.65
C GLU A 392 38.15 -7.61 25.35
N ARG A 393 38.35 -8.06 26.58
CA ARG A 393 39.55 -7.76 27.35
C ARG A 393 40.66 -8.72 26.91
N PRO A 394 41.93 -8.28 26.84
CA PRO A 394 43.03 -9.20 26.60
C PRO A 394 43.39 -9.94 27.91
N ASN A 395 43.53 -11.27 27.83
CA ASN A 395 44.15 -12.07 28.86
C ASN A 395 45.67 -12.02 28.71
N GLU A 396 46.32 -11.44 29.69
CA GLU A 396 47.73 -11.69 29.98
C GLU A 396 47.86 -13.05 30.69
N THR A 397 48.66 -13.93 30.14
CA THR A 397 49.32 -14.95 30.92
C THR A 397 50.79 -15.03 30.48
N GLY A 398 51.69 -14.54 31.35
CA GLY A 398 53.07 -14.97 31.37
C GLY A 398 53.18 -16.32 32.13
N HIS A 399 53.96 -17.09 31.62
CA HIS A 399 54.96 -18.10 31.98
C HIS A 399 54.90 -19.28 31.00
#